data_ca5bfa88e793dac1a09ac4666a83bba7
#
_entry.id   ca5bfa88e793dac1a09ac4666a83bba7
#
_cell.length_a   1.000
_cell.length_b   1.000
_cell.length_c   1.000
_cell.angle_alpha   90.00
_cell.angle_beta   90.00
_cell.angle_gamma   90.00
#
_symmetry.space_group_name_H-M   'P 1'
#
loop_
_entity.id
_entity.type
_entity.pdbx_description
1 polymer ?
#
loop_
_entity_poly.entity_id
_entity_poly.type
_entity_poly.pdbx_seq_one_letter_code
_entity_poly.pdbx_strand_id
1 'polypeptide(L)'
;MQQFRFAAIESVEPEQRPKATAIVLLGGLISAFLGTEIATLGKDFFDVDFVGSFIMLSLLFITAFILMCFFKPAEKFKQQIDNSNRSLIEIIKQGSFIVAVSAATTGFVVMSFIMTATPVSMHIMDGFSLHHTKSVLQAHVIAMFLPSLFTAHIVKYLGLTRMMLLGVIFFFASVFIAFSSHALSSYWWSLVFLGLGWNFLFIGGTSLLPTSYSENEKFKVQSINDFLVFGLQALAALSAGWFVFNFSWEVVLLSVIPLLFFQLFILLWWFKNNN
;
A
#
# COMPACT_ATOMS: atom_id res chain seq x y z
N MET A 1 7.42 3.19 8.31
CA MET A 1 7.52 1.82 7.76
C MET A 1 8.31 1.75 6.44
N GLN A 2 8.09 2.63 5.50
CA GLN A 2 8.73 2.55 4.18
C GLN A 2 10.27 2.62 4.25
N GLN A 3 10.82 3.46 5.11
CA GLN A 3 12.28 3.63 5.27
C GLN A 3 12.96 2.39 5.87
N PHE A 4 12.29 1.64 6.75
CA PHE A 4 12.85 0.40 7.35
C PHE A 4 13.14 -0.68 6.31
N ARG A 5 12.33 -0.73 5.23
CA ARG A 5 12.57 -1.65 4.11
C ARG A 5 13.89 -1.34 3.42
N PHE A 6 14.19 -0.08 3.17
CA PHE A 6 15.45 0.33 2.56
C PHE A 6 16.62 0.09 3.51
N ALA A 7 16.48 0.44 4.80
CA ALA A 7 17.50 0.16 5.80
C ALA A 7 17.81 -1.34 5.92
N ALA A 8 16.79 -2.21 5.86
CA ALA A 8 16.98 -3.66 5.88
C ALA A 8 17.72 -4.18 4.64
N ILE A 9 17.38 -3.69 3.45
CA ILE A 9 18.04 -4.06 2.18
C ILE A 9 19.50 -3.60 2.16
N GLU A 10 19.78 -2.43 2.72
CA GLU A 10 21.14 -1.86 2.80
C GLU A 10 22.00 -2.55 3.87
N SER A 11 21.40 -3.27 4.81
CA SER A 11 22.07 -3.94 5.92
C SER A 11 22.54 -5.36 5.59
N VAL A 12 22.24 -5.88 4.40
CA VAL A 12 22.51 -7.27 4.01
C VAL A 12 23.19 -7.35 2.64
N GLU A 13 23.85 -8.46 2.38
CA GLU A 13 24.42 -8.76 1.06
C GLU A 13 23.33 -8.87 -0.03
N PRO A 14 23.66 -8.60 -1.31
CA PRO A 14 22.69 -8.57 -2.42
C PRO A 14 21.81 -9.83 -2.49
N GLU A 15 22.38 -11.01 -2.24
CA GLU A 15 21.67 -12.29 -2.27
C GLU A 15 20.64 -12.43 -1.16
N GLN A 16 20.82 -11.72 -0.04
CA GLN A 16 19.93 -11.78 1.13
C GLN A 16 18.85 -10.69 1.13
N ARG A 17 18.92 -9.71 0.22
CA ARG A 17 17.97 -8.61 0.10
C ARG A 17 16.49 -9.05 0.03
N PRO A 18 16.13 -10.09 -0.77
CA PRO A 18 14.74 -10.55 -0.82
C PRO A 18 14.27 -11.09 0.53
N LYS A 19 15.13 -11.79 1.26
CA LYS A 19 14.82 -12.32 2.60
C LYS A 19 14.65 -11.19 3.63
N ALA A 20 15.52 -10.19 3.61
CA ALA A 20 15.42 -9.02 4.49
C ALA A 20 14.12 -8.25 4.24
N THR A 21 13.75 -8.06 2.97
CA THR A 21 12.47 -7.44 2.60
C THR A 21 11.27 -8.24 3.14
N ALA A 22 11.28 -9.57 2.96
CA ALA A 22 10.22 -10.45 3.45
C ALA A 22 10.05 -10.37 4.97
N ILE A 23 11.15 -10.31 5.74
CA ILE A 23 11.11 -10.17 7.20
C ILE A 23 10.46 -8.85 7.61
N VAL A 24 10.79 -7.74 6.95
CA VAL A 24 10.15 -6.44 7.24
C VAL A 24 8.65 -6.47 6.91
N LEU A 25 8.26 -7.14 5.82
CA LEU A 25 6.86 -7.28 5.45
C LEU A 25 6.06 -8.17 6.42
N LEU A 26 6.70 -9.16 7.06
CA LEU A 26 6.06 -9.93 8.15
C LEU A 26 5.66 -9.05 9.33
N GLY A 27 6.40 -7.96 9.60
CA GLY A 27 5.98 -6.95 10.57
C GLY A 27 4.62 -6.32 10.23
N GLY A 28 4.27 -6.21 8.93
CA GLY A 28 2.95 -5.78 8.48
C GLY A 28 1.83 -6.76 8.86
N LEU A 29 2.08 -8.06 8.75
CA LEU A 29 1.12 -9.10 9.19
C LEU A 29 0.90 -9.05 10.70
N ILE A 30 1.97 -8.91 11.49
CA ILE A 30 1.88 -8.77 12.95
C ILE A 30 1.07 -7.51 13.29
N SER A 31 1.32 -6.39 12.61
CA SER A 31 0.61 -5.13 12.85
C SER A 31 -0.88 -5.21 12.50
N ALA A 32 -1.29 -6.08 11.56
CA ALA A 32 -2.69 -6.30 11.22
C ALA A 32 -3.50 -6.86 12.40
N PHE A 33 -2.89 -7.76 13.16
CA PHE A 33 -3.53 -8.32 14.34
C PHE A 33 -3.39 -7.39 15.54
N LEU A 34 -2.17 -7.01 15.92
CA LEU A 34 -1.93 -6.18 17.09
C LEU A 34 -2.62 -4.82 17.03
N GLY A 35 -2.60 -4.16 15.88
CA GLY A 35 -3.21 -2.83 15.74
C GLY A 35 -4.72 -2.85 15.95
N THR A 36 -5.39 -3.81 15.33
CA THR A 36 -6.86 -3.95 15.46
C THR A 36 -7.28 -4.49 16.84
N GLU A 37 -6.48 -5.38 17.48
CA GLU A 37 -6.72 -5.82 18.85
C GLU A 37 -6.58 -4.65 19.83
N ILE A 38 -5.51 -3.86 19.73
CA ILE A 38 -5.28 -2.68 20.58
C ILE A 38 -6.40 -1.66 20.41
N ALA A 39 -6.86 -1.43 19.18
CA ALA A 39 -7.97 -0.51 18.93
C ALA A 39 -9.26 -0.95 19.64
N THR A 40 -9.58 -2.26 19.62
CA THR A 40 -10.79 -2.78 20.25
C THR A 40 -10.65 -2.96 21.75
N LEU A 41 -9.51 -3.45 22.26
CA LEU A 41 -9.27 -3.65 23.69
C LEU A 41 -9.22 -2.34 24.47
N GLY A 42 -8.61 -1.30 23.89
CA GLY A 42 -8.47 -0.01 24.57
C GLY A 42 -9.70 0.87 24.50
N LYS A 43 -10.74 0.47 23.73
CA LYS A 43 -11.92 1.31 23.46
C LYS A 43 -12.60 1.75 24.77
N ASP A 44 -12.86 0.80 25.66
CA ASP A 44 -13.71 0.98 26.83
C ASP A 44 -12.91 1.11 28.14
N PHE A 45 -11.59 1.43 28.09
CA PHE A 45 -10.76 1.60 29.30
C PHE A 45 -11.00 2.90 30.07
N PHE A 46 -11.60 3.88 29.45
CA PHE A 46 -11.87 5.20 30.01
C PHE A 46 -13.30 5.61 29.65
N ASP A 47 -13.82 6.61 30.34
CA ASP A 47 -15.19 7.13 30.12
C ASP A 47 -15.41 7.68 28.71
N VAL A 48 -14.34 8.05 28.01
CA VAL A 48 -14.37 8.49 26.62
C VAL A 48 -13.85 7.37 25.71
N ASP A 49 -14.65 6.98 24.74
CA ASP A 49 -14.35 5.93 23.77
C ASP A 49 -12.98 6.12 23.09
N PHE A 50 -12.23 5.04 22.95
CA PHE A 50 -10.94 4.97 22.28
C PHE A 50 -9.76 5.71 22.94
N VAL A 51 -9.92 6.41 24.07
CA VAL A 51 -8.79 7.05 24.76
C VAL A 51 -7.72 6.01 25.13
N GLY A 52 -8.13 4.86 25.66
CA GLY A 52 -7.21 3.77 25.98
C GLY A 52 -6.49 3.22 24.74
N SER A 53 -7.18 3.12 23.60
CA SER A 53 -6.58 2.70 22.32
C SER A 53 -5.46 3.65 21.88
N PHE A 54 -5.67 4.97 21.97
CA PHE A 54 -4.66 5.96 21.63
C PHE A 54 -3.48 5.98 22.60
N ILE A 55 -3.72 5.75 23.90
CA ILE A 55 -2.64 5.61 24.89
C ILE A 55 -1.78 4.38 24.57
N MET A 56 -2.40 3.23 24.31
CA MET A 56 -1.68 2.01 23.94
C MET A 56 -0.87 2.20 22.65
N LEU A 57 -1.45 2.85 21.64
CA LEU A 57 -0.76 3.19 20.41
C LEU A 57 0.45 4.10 20.68
N SER A 58 0.30 5.11 21.53
CA SER A 58 1.39 6.01 21.91
C SER A 58 2.53 5.28 22.60
N LEU A 59 2.23 4.34 23.49
CA LEU A 59 3.23 3.48 24.13
C LEU A 59 3.99 2.61 23.12
N LEU A 60 3.30 2.08 22.11
CA LEU A 60 3.96 1.34 21.02
C LEU A 60 4.92 2.23 20.22
N PHE A 61 4.54 3.47 19.91
CA PHE A 61 5.43 4.42 19.22
C PHE A 61 6.65 4.79 20.07
N ILE A 62 6.47 4.98 21.39
CA ILE A 62 7.58 5.24 22.32
C ILE A 62 8.52 4.03 22.35
N THR A 63 7.98 2.81 22.42
CA THR A 63 8.76 1.58 22.39
C THR A 63 9.54 1.46 21.07
N ALA A 64 8.90 1.70 19.94
CA ALA A 64 9.55 1.71 18.63
C ALA A 64 10.65 2.77 18.55
N PHE A 65 10.42 3.97 19.08
CA PHE A 65 11.43 5.03 19.16
C PHE A 65 12.64 4.62 20.01
N ILE A 66 12.42 4.04 21.18
CA ILE A 66 13.50 3.53 22.04
C ILE A 66 14.31 2.46 21.30
N LEU A 67 13.65 1.49 20.63
CA LEU A 67 14.35 0.47 19.84
C LEU A 67 15.18 1.09 18.71
N MET A 68 14.67 2.14 18.06
CA MET A 68 15.42 2.84 17.01
C MET A 68 16.65 3.58 17.51
N CYS A 69 16.69 4.02 18.79
CA CYS A 69 17.89 4.60 19.39
C CYS A 69 19.06 3.61 19.48
N PHE A 70 18.79 2.31 19.48
CA PHE A 70 19.81 1.25 19.47
C PHE A 70 20.18 0.80 18.04
N PHE A 71 19.48 1.30 17.00
CA PHE A 71 19.77 0.93 15.63
C PHE A 71 21.11 1.53 15.17
N LYS A 72 22.02 0.66 14.75
CA LYS A 72 23.30 1.07 14.14
C LYS A 72 23.18 0.87 12.62
N PRO A 73 23.35 1.95 11.82
CA PRO A 73 23.39 1.80 10.36
C PRO A 73 24.50 0.84 9.94
N ALA A 74 24.22 -0.02 8.96
CA ALA A 74 25.27 -0.85 8.36
C ALA A 74 26.30 0.04 7.63
N GLU A 75 27.55 -0.41 7.60
CA GLU A 75 28.57 0.26 6.78
C GLU A 75 28.15 0.20 5.31
N LYS A 76 28.04 1.38 4.69
CA LYS A 76 27.66 1.47 3.28
C LYS A 76 28.75 0.81 2.43
N PHE A 77 28.39 -0.23 1.66
CA PHE A 77 29.24 -0.69 0.58
C PHE A 77 29.52 0.47 -0.37
N LYS A 78 30.80 0.73 -0.65
CA LYS A 78 31.22 1.76 -1.61
C LYS A 78 30.69 1.38 -2.99
N GLN A 79 29.60 2.00 -3.43
CA GLN A 79 29.14 1.90 -4.81
C GLN A 79 29.94 2.87 -5.69
N GLN A 80 30.26 2.44 -6.92
CA GLN A 80 30.90 3.30 -7.91
C GLN A 80 29.98 4.48 -8.22
N ILE A 81 30.55 5.69 -8.14
CA ILE A 81 29.85 6.93 -8.46
C ILE A 81 29.72 7.02 -9.98
N ASP A 82 28.54 6.79 -10.50
CA ASP A 82 28.18 7.08 -11.89
C ASP A 82 27.87 8.59 -12.00
N ASN A 83 28.59 9.29 -12.90
CA ASN A 83 28.49 10.74 -13.06
C ASN A 83 27.30 11.17 -13.96
N SER A 84 26.32 10.32 -14.22
CA SER A 84 25.12 10.71 -14.96
C SER A 84 24.28 11.68 -14.14
N ASN A 85 24.09 12.89 -14.64
CA ASN A 85 23.35 13.97 -13.98
C ASN A 85 22.20 14.42 -14.89
N ARG A 86 21.24 13.50 -15.16
CA ARG A 86 20.07 13.81 -15.98
C ARG A 86 19.16 14.82 -15.28
N SER A 87 18.51 15.66 -16.05
CA SER A 87 17.50 16.56 -15.53
C SER A 87 16.31 15.75 -15.01
N LEU A 88 15.63 16.27 -13.98
CA LEU A 88 14.44 15.62 -13.44
C LEU A 88 13.36 15.39 -14.49
N ILE A 89 13.20 16.35 -15.41
CA ILE A 89 12.22 16.31 -16.51
C ILE A 89 12.50 15.14 -17.44
N GLU A 90 13.76 14.85 -17.74
CA GLU A 90 14.15 13.70 -18.56
C GLU A 90 13.78 12.37 -17.89
N ILE A 91 13.98 12.28 -16.58
CA ILE A 91 13.64 11.07 -15.82
C ILE A 91 12.12 10.86 -15.75
N ILE A 92 11.35 11.90 -15.44
CA ILE A 92 9.88 11.84 -15.34
C ILE A 92 9.21 11.45 -16.67
N LYS A 93 9.80 11.82 -17.80
CA LYS A 93 9.29 11.47 -19.14
C LYS A 93 9.53 10.01 -19.53
N GLN A 94 10.35 9.25 -18.81
CA GLN A 94 10.58 7.85 -19.11
C GLN A 94 9.33 7.00 -18.86
N GLY A 95 9.02 6.10 -19.77
CA GLY A 95 7.88 5.19 -19.62
C GLY A 95 7.97 4.34 -18.33
N SER A 96 9.17 3.87 -17.96
CA SER A 96 9.40 3.14 -16.72
C SER A 96 9.04 3.95 -15.47
N PHE A 97 9.39 5.25 -15.43
CA PHE A 97 9.02 6.14 -14.34
C PHE A 97 7.50 6.35 -14.27
N ILE A 98 6.87 6.68 -15.41
CA ILE A 98 5.42 6.93 -15.49
C ILE A 98 4.64 5.70 -15.00
N VAL A 99 4.98 4.51 -15.48
CA VAL A 99 4.32 3.26 -15.09
C VAL A 99 4.56 2.93 -13.63
N ALA A 100 5.79 3.08 -13.14
CA ALA A 100 6.16 2.77 -11.76
C ALA A 100 5.40 3.66 -10.76
N VAL A 101 5.45 4.98 -10.99
CA VAL A 101 4.82 5.96 -10.09
C VAL A 101 3.30 5.91 -10.19
N SER A 102 2.73 5.79 -11.40
CA SER A 102 1.27 5.68 -11.56
C SER A 102 0.72 4.41 -10.89
N ALA A 103 1.39 3.26 -11.05
CA ALA A 103 0.97 2.00 -10.42
C ALA A 103 1.00 2.09 -8.90
N ALA A 104 2.09 2.57 -8.31
CA ALA A 104 2.20 2.75 -6.87
C ALA A 104 1.16 3.75 -6.34
N THR A 105 0.99 4.89 -7.02
CA THR A 105 0.02 5.93 -6.65
C THR A 105 -1.41 5.43 -6.72
N THR A 106 -1.80 4.81 -7.84
CA THR A 106 -3.15 4.24 -8.00
C THR A 106 -3.41 3.18 -6.94
N GLY A 107 -2.42 2.31 -6.69
CA GLY A 107 -2.50 1.30 -5.63
C GLY A 107 -2.85 1.91 -4.28
N PHE A 108 -2.12 2.93 -3.84
CA PHE A 108 -2.34 3.57 -2.55
C PHE A 108 -3.61 4.44 -2.49
N VAL A 109 -3.91 5.19 -3.53
CA VAL A 109 -5.10 6.06 -3.59
C VAL A 109 -6.38 5.23 -3.50
N VAL A 110 -6.53 4.24 -4.37
CA VAL A 110 -7.72 3.38 -4.41
C VAL A 110 -7.87 2.61 -3.09
N MET A 111 -6.79 1.99 -2.63
CA MET A 111 -6.78 1.24 -1.37
C MET A 111 -7.17 2.14 -0.19
N SER A 112 -6.51 3.28 -0.01
CA SER A 112 -6.76 4.15 1.15
C SER A 112 -8.14 4.77 1.12
N PHE A 113 -8.66 5.13 -0.06
CA PHE A 113 -9.98 5.72 -0.21
C PHE A 113 -11.08 4.74 0.20
N ILE A 114 -11.07 3.52 -0.35
CA ILE A 114 -12.09 2.50 -0.05
C ILE A 114 -11.92 1.97 1.38
N MET A 115 -10.69 1.63 1.80
CA MET A 115 -10.43 1.09 3.15
C MET A 115 -10.86 2.06 4.25
N THR A 116 -10.61 3.38 4.08
CA THR A 116 -10.98 4.40 5.09
C THR A 116 -12.49 4.60 5.16
N ALA A 117 -13.21 4.51 4.03
CA ALA A 117 -14.66 4.61 3.99
C ALA A 117 -15.37 3.34 4.54
N THR A 118 -14.74 2.16 4.44
CA THR A 118 -15.35 0.87 4.81
C THR A 118 -15.86 0.81 6.25
N PRO A 119 -15.11 1.21 7.31
CA PRO A 119 -15.63 1.18 8.68
C PRO A 119 -16.87 2.05 8.88
N VAL A 120 -16.93 3.19 8.19
CA VAL A 120 -18.08 4.09 8.25
C VAL A 120 -19.28 3.43 7.60
N SER A 121 -19.14 2.87 6.40
CA SER A 121 -20.21 2.16 5.70
C SER A 121 -20.69 0.96 6.51
N MET A 122 -19.78 0.10 6.97
CA MET A 122 -20.13 -1.12 7.72
C MET A 122 -20.77 -0.83 9.07
N HIS A 123 -20.12 0.00 9.90
CA HIS A 123 -20.54 0.17 11.30
C HIS A 123 -21.63 1.22 11.46
N ILE A 124 -21.50 2.37 10.78
CA ILE A 124 -22.43 3.51 10.96
C ILE A 124 -23.65 3.37 10.06
N MET A 125 -23.49 2.97 8.79
CA MET A 125 -24.60 2.91 7.84
C MET A 125 -25.33 1.56 7.88
N ASP A 126 -24.60 0.45 7.85
CA ASP A 126 -25.17 -0.89 7.77
C ASP A 126 -25.33 -1.58 9.14
N GLY A 127 -24.87 -0.97 10.24
CA GLY A 127 -25.07 -1.44 11.61
C GLY A 127 -24.27 -2.69 11.99
N PHE A 128 -23.21 -3.05 11.26
CA PHE A 128 -22.34 -4.17 11.64
C PHE A 128 -21.58 -3.87 12.93
N SER A 129 -21.34 -4.92 13.72
CA SER A 129 -20.55 -4.78 14.94
C SER A 129 -19.10 -4.40 14.65
N LEU A 130 -18.43 -3.76 15.62
CA LEU A 130 -16.99 -3.47 15.54
C LEU A 130 -16.16 -4.75 15.36
N HIS A 131 -16.63 -5.90 15.88
CA HIS A 131 -15.98 -7.19 15.69
C HIS A 131 -15.98 -7.62 14.22
N HIS A 132 -17.11 -7.47 13.51
CA HIS A 132 -17.20 -7.75 12.08
C HIS A 132 -16.30 -6.81 11.28
N THR A 133 -16.33 -5.51 11.56
CA THR A 133 -15.47 -4.51 10.91
C THR A 133 -13.99 -4.82 11.12
N LYS A 134 -13.59 -5.16 12.36
CA LYS A 134 -12.22 -5.60 12.67
C LYS A 134 -11.79 -6.79 11.83
N SER A 135 -12.62 -7.83 11.75
CA SER A 135 -12.34 -9.05 10.98
C SER A 135 -12.12 -8.76 9.49
N VAL A 136 -12.92 -7.88 8.90
CA VAL A 136 -12.79 -7.45 7.50
C VAL A 136 -11.48 -6.68 7.28
N LEU A 137 -11.13 -5.75 8.17
CA LEU A 137 -9.87 -5.00 8.09
C LEU A 137 -8.64 -5.89 8.28
N GLN A 138 -8.71 -6.86 9.20
CA GLN A 138 -7.61 -7.83 9.37
C GLN A 138 -7.40 -8.67 8.11
N ALA A 139 -8.47 -9.17 7.50
CA ALA A 139 -8.38 -9.93 6.24
C ALA A 139 -7.76 -9.06 5.12
N HIS A 140 -8.14 -7.78 5.02
CA HIS A 140 -7.56 -6.84 4.08
C HIS A 140 -6.04 -6.68 4.27
N VAL A 141 -5.60 -6.42 5.51
CA VAL A 141 -4.16 -6.22 5.78
C VAL A 141 -3.37 -7.51 5.55
N ILE A 142 -3.93 -8.66 5.86
CA ILE A 142 -3.33 -9.96 5.50
C ILE A 142 -3.16 -10.06 3.98
N ALA A 143 -4.21 -9.74 3.20
CA ALA A 143 -4.17 -9.75 1.75
C ALA A 143 -3.19 -8.71 1.15
N MET A 144 -2.92 -7.61 1.84
CA MET A 144 -1.90 -6.64 1.44
C MET A 144 -0.47 -7.20 1.56
N PHE A 145 -0.16 -8.00 2.56
CA PHE A 145 1.23 -8.35 2.86
C PHE A 145 1.56 -9.82 2.57
N LEU A 146 0.64 -10.75 2.77
CA LEU A 146 0.89 -12.18 2.59
C LEU A 146 1.39 -12.54 1.18
N PRO A 147 0.82 -12.00 0.07
CA PRO A 147 1.28 -12.34 -1.27
C PRO A 147 2.72 -11.91 -1.54
N SER A 148 3.23 -10.91 -0.80
CA SER A 148 4.60 -10.42 -0.96
C SER A 148 5.66 -11.50 -0.71
N LEU A 149 5.34 -12.50 0.12
CA LEU A 149 6.22 -13.65 0.37
C LEU A 149 6.43 -14.51 -0.89
N PHE A 150 5.49 -14.47 -1.81
CA PHE A 150 5.50 -15.25 -3.05
C PHE A 150 5.76 -14.40 -4.30
N THR A 151 5.95 -13.09 -4.14
CA THR A 151 6.10 -12.15 -5.26
C THR A 151 7.22 -12.52 -6.22
N ALA A 152 8.38 -12.98 -5.71
CA ALA A 152 9.48 -13.40 -6.56
C ALA A 152 9.08 -14.54 -7.51
N HIS A 153 8.29 -15.50 -7.04
CA HIS A 153 7.75 -16.58 -7.87
C HIS A 153 6.72 -16.06 -8.88
N ILE A 154 5.80 -15.20 -8.42
CA ILE A 154 4.78 -14.60 -9.28
C ILE A 154 5.42 -13.83 -10.42
N VAL A 155 6.39 -12.96 -10.13
CA VAL A 155 7.11 -12.18 -11.15
C VAL A 155 7.90 -13.07 -12.10
N LYS A 156 8.51 -14.16 -11.61
CA LYS A 156 9.25 -15.12 -12.45
C LYS A 156 8.36 -15.77 -13.51
N TYR A 157 7.12 -16.13 -13.16
CA TYR A 157 6.21 -16.82 -14.08
C TYR A 157 5.36 -15.89 -14.94
N LEU A 158 4.89 -14.79 -14.39
CA LEU A 158 3.97 -13.87 -15.08
C LEU A 158 4.69 -12.66 -15.70
N GLY A 159 5.84 -12.29 -15.16
CA GLY A 159 6.46 -11.00 -15.44
C GLY A 159 5.79 -9.85 -14.66
N LEU A 160 6.52 -8.75 -14.53
CA LEU A 160 6.13 -7.63 -13.68
C LEU A 160 4.86 -6.91 -14.18
N THR A 161 4.77 -6.69 -15.49
CA THR A 161 3.63 -5.97 -16.11
C THR A 161 2.33 -6.75 -15.98
N ARG A 162 2.36 -8.07 -16.22
CA ARG A 162 1.15 -8.91 -16.07
C ARG A 162 0.71 -9.01 -14.61
N MET A 163 1.65 -9.02 -13.66
CA MET A 163 1.31 -8.96 -12.23
C MET A 163 0.59 -7.64 -11.89
N MET A 164 1.06 -6.50 -12.39
CA MET A 164 0.36 -5.21 -12.21
C MET A 164 -1.02 -5.18 -12.87
N LEU A 165 -1.18 -5.77 -14.06
CA LEU A 165 -2.49 -5.91 -14.72
C LEU A 165 -3.47 -6.74 -13.86
N LEU A 166 -3.02 -7.85 -13.29
CA LEU A 166 -3.81 -8.62 -12.32
C LEU A 166 -4.20 -7.78 -11.10
N GLY A 167 -3.31 -6.90 -10.63
CA GLY A 167 -3.61 -5.96 -9.55
C GLY A 167 -4.78 -5.03 -9.89
N VAL A 168 -4.83 -4.51 -11.12
CA VAL A 168 -5.98 -3.70 -11.60
C VAL A 168 -7.26 -4.55 -11.69
N ILE A 169 -7.16 -5.79 -12.16
CA ILE A 169 -8.31 -6.72 -12.21
C ILE A 169 -8.84 -6.97 -10.79
N PHE A 170 -7.98 -7.17 -9.81
CA PHE A 170 -8.39 -7.33 -8.41
C PHE A 170 -9.08 -6.08 -7.86
N PHE A 171 -8.65 -4.88 -8.22
CA PHE A 171 -9.36 -3.66 -7.85
C PHE A 171 -10.74 -3.57 -8.48
N PHE A 172 -10.90 -3.91 -9.76
CA PHE A 172 -12.22 -3.99 -10.39
C PHE A 172 -13.11 -5.04 -9.72
N ALA A 173 -12.56 -6.21 -9.39
CA ALA A 173 -13.28 -7.25 -8.65
C ALA A 173 -13.72 -6.75 -7.26
N SER A 174 -12.84 -6.06 -6.54
CA SER A 174 -13.15 -5.43 -5.26
C SER A 174 -14.35 -4.48 -5.36
N VAL A 175 -14.30 -3.54 -6.32
CA VAL A 175 -15.39 -2.59 -6.55
C VAL A 175 -16.69 -3.29 -6.94
N PHE A 176 -16.63 -4.26 -7.85
CA PHE A 176 -17.80 -5.01 -8.30
C PHE A 176 -18.47 -5.78 -7.15
N ILE A 177 -17.69 -6.48 -6.33
CA ILE A 177 -18.20 -7.24 -5.17
C ILE A 177 -18.82 -6.29 -4.14
N ALA A 178 -18.14 -5.18 -3.82
CA ALA A 178 -18.66 -4.20 -2.87
C ALA A 178 -19.93 -3.52 -3.35
N PHE A 179 -20.06 -3.28 -4.65
CA PHE A 179 -21.23 -2.68 -5.26
C PHE A 179 -22.42 -3.63 -5.35
N SER A 180 -22.18 -4.95 -5.43
CA SER A 180 -23.24 -5.96 -5.63
C SER A 180 -24.11 -6.19 -4.40
N SER A 181 -23.60 -5.97 -3.18
CA SER A 181 -24.33 -6.26 -1.94
C SER A 181 -23.65 -5.63 -0.72
N HIS A 182 -24.46 -5.24 0.26
CA HIS A 182 -24.05 -4.79 1.60
C HIS A 182 -23.90 -5.94 2.61
N ALA A 183 -23.85 -7.19 2.16
CA ALA A 183 -23.62 -8.32 3.05
C ALA A 183 -22.19 -8.32 3.62
N LEU A 184 -22.02 -8.86 4.83
CA LEU A 184 -20.70 -8.99 5.46
C LEU A 184 -19.69 -9.72 4.57
N SER A 185 -20.11 -10.75 3.85
CA SER A 185 -19.27 -11.49 2.90
C SER A 185 -18.79 -10.62 1.74
N SER A 186 -19.62 -9.68 1.27
CA SER A 186 -19.25 -8.76 0.19
C SER A 186 -18.19 -7.78 0.65
N TYR A 187 -18.31 -7.19 1.84
CA TYR A 187 -17.26 -6.37 2.44
C TYR A 187 -15.96 -7.17 2.62
N TRP A 188 -16.06 -8.40 3.11
CA TRP A 188 -14.89 -9.24 3.38
C TRP A 188 -14.11 -9.55 2.09
N TRP A 189 -14.79 -10.09 1.07
CA TRP A 189 -14.15 -10.42 -0.20
C TRP A 189 -13.68 -9.18 -0.97
N SER A 190 -14.47 -8.10 -0.96
CA SER A 190 -14.07 -6.84 -1.56
C SER A 190 -12.74 -6.35 -0.98
N LEU A 191 -12.60 -6.32 0.35
CA LEU A 191 -11.38 -5.86 0.99
C LEU A 191 -10.20 -6.81 0.81
N VAL A 192 -10.42 -8.11 0.71
CA VAL A 192 -9.38 -9.08 0.33
C VAL A 192 -8.85 -8.76 -1.08
N PHE A 193 -9.73 -8.59 -2.06
CA PHE A 193 -9.32 -8.22 -3.42
C PHE A 193 -8.68 -6.83 -3.48
N LEU A 194 -9.14 -5.89 -2.66
CA LEU A 194 -8.53 -4.57 -2.51
C LEU A 194 -7.07 -4.67 -2.03
N GLY A 195 -6.81 -5.53 -1.04
CA GLY A 195 -5.45 -5.78 -0.53
C GLY A 195 -4.53 -6.43 -1.57
N LEU A 196 -5.04 -7.44 -2.31
CA LEU A 196 -4.31 -8.09 -3.39
C LEU A 196 -3.97 -7.10 -4.53
N GLY A 197 -4.93 -6.26 -4.92
CA GLY A 197 -4.75 -5.23 -5.95
C GLY A 197 -3.66 -4.24 -5.56
N TRP A 198 -3.70 -3.75 -4.33
CA TRP A 198 -2.67 -2.88 -3.79
C TRP A 198 -1.30 -3.54 -3.79
N ASN A 199 -1.19 -4.77 -3.28
CA ASN A 199 0.08 -5.50 -3.23
C ASN A 199 0.75 -5.59 -4.60
N PHE A 200 -0.01 -6.02 -5.62
CA PHE A 200 0.54 -6.24 -6.96
C PHE A 200 0.94 -4.94 -7.66
N LEU A 201 0.15 -3.88 -7.51
CA LEU A 201 0.49 -2.57 -8.10
C LEU A 201 1.66 -1.90 -7.36
N PHE A 202 1.65 -1.92 -6.03
CA PHE A 202 2.70 -1.29 -5.24
C PHE A 202 4.04 -1.99 -5.40
N ILE A 203 4.07 -3.32 -5.31
CA ILE A 203 5.34 -4.07 -5.50
C ILE A 203 5.81 -3.95 -6.95
N GLY A 204 4.89 -4.04 -7.92
CA GLY A 204 5.21 -3.86 -9.33
C GLY A 204 5.83 -2.49 -9.61
N GLY A 205 5.19 -1.43 -9.16
CA GLY A 205 5.69 -0.05 -9.30
C GLY A 205 7.03 0.15 -8.58
N THR A 206 7.14 -0.31 -7.33
CA THR A 206 8.38 -0.22 -6.55
C THR A 206 9.54 -0.99 -7.19
N SER A 207 9.26 -2.13 -7.80
CA SER A 207 10.29 -2.95 -8.47
C SER A 207 10.70 -2.37 -9.83
N LEU A 208 9.80 -1.66 -10.51
CA LEU A 208 10.07 -1.02 -11.80
C LEU A 208 10.82 0.32 -11.62
N LEU A 209 10.55 1.08 -10.58
CA LEU A 209 11.10 2.41 -10.37
C LEU A 209 12.63 2.50 -10.48
N PRO A 210 13.42 1.55 -9.92
CA PRO A 210 14.89 1.59 -10.03
C PRO A 210 15.44 1.51 -11.45
N THR A 211 14.65 1.07 -12.43
CA THR A 211 15.07 1.03 -13.83
C THR A 211 15.05 2.40 -14.50
N SER A 212 14.46 3.41 -13.85
CA SER A 212 14.32 4.77 -14.38
C SER A 212 15.45 5.72 -13.99
N TYR A 213 16.30 5.37 -13.01
CA TYR A 213 17.32 6.27 -12.46
C TYR A 213 18.65 5.57 -12.21
N SER A 214 19.74 6.37 -12.18
CA SER A 214 21.07 5.96 -11.72
C SER A 214 21.22 6.19 -10.20
N GLU A 215 22.29 5.63 -9.59
CA GLU A 215 22.55 5.75 -8.15
C GLU A 215 22.62 7.22 -7.65
N ASN A 216 23.18 8.14 -8.45
CA ASN A 216 23.25 9.56 -8.09
C ASN A 216 21.89 10.28 -8.12
N GLU A 217 20.92 9.73 -8.89
CA GLU A 217 19.58 10.28 -9.05
C GLU A 217 18.58 9.69 -8.06
N LYS A 218 18.96 8.59 -7.38
CA LYS A 218 18.11 7.75 -6.52
C LYS A 218 17.29 8.56 -5.52
N PHE A 219 17.94 9.36 -4.69
CA PHE A 219 17.24 10.11 -3.64
C PHE A 219 16.24 11.12 -4.20
N LYS A 220 16.59 11.78 -5.30
CA LYS A 220 15.74 12.74 -5.99
C LYS A 220 14.49 12.07 -6.56
N VAL A 221 14.66 10.93 -7.22
CA VAL A 221 13.56 10.19 -7.85
C VAL A 221 12.67 9.53 -6.80
N GLN A 222 13.25 8.90 -5.79
CA GLN A 222 12.49 8.28 -4.70
C GLN A 222 11.70 9.31 -3.90
N SER A 223 12.27 10.50 -3.64
CA SER A 223 11.54 11.58 -2.94
C SER A 223 10.31 12.04 -3.69
N ILE A 224 10.40 12.16 -5.02
CA ILE A 224 9.25 12.55 -5.86
C ILE A 224 8.22 11.43 -5.89
N ASN A 225 8.65 10.18 -6.06
CA ASN A 225 7.76 9.03 -5.98
C ASN A 225 7.00 9.02 -4.66
N ASP A 226 7.71 9.13 -3.53
CA ASP A 226 7.10 9.08 -2.21
C ASP A 226 6.18 10.27 -1.95
N PHE A 227 6.56 11.47 -2.41
CA PHE A 227 5.71 12.65 -2.32
C PHE A 227 4.40 12.47 -3.08
N LEU A 228 4.44 11.97 -4.32
CA LEU A 228 3.25 11.72 -5.13
C LEU A 228 2.39 10.61 -4.54
N VAL A 229 3.00 9.47 -4.21
CA VAL A 229 2.28 8.29 -3.68
C VAL A 229 1.61 8.62 -2.35
N PHE A 230 2.36 9.11 -1.36
CA PHE A 230 1.82 9.34 -0.02
C PHE A 230 1.05 10.64 0.10
N GLY A 231 1.38 11.67 -0.69
CA GLY A 231 0.60 12.91 -0.75
C GLY A 231 -0.81 12.67 -1.30
N LEU A 232 -0.92 11.96 -2.42
CA LEU A 232 -2.22 11.63 -3.00
C LEU A 232 -2.99 10.59 -2.16
N GLN A 233 -2.29 9.65 -1.54
CA GLN A 233 -2.89 8.75 -0.54
C GLN A 233 -3.52 9.52 0.63
N ALA A 234 -2.80 10.50 1.18
CA ALA A 234 -3.30 11.30 2.29
C ALA A 234 -4.55 12.07 1.90
N LEU A 235 -4.57 12.68 0.70
CA LEU A 235 -5.75 13.36 0.17
C LEU A 235 -6.92 12.39 0.00
N ALA A 236 -6.68 11.18 -0.52
CA ALA A 236 -7.70 10.16 -0.67
C ALA A 236 -8.27 9.75 0.70
N ALA A 237 -7.43 9.47 1.69
CA ALA A 237 -7.86 9.08 3.03
C ALA A 237 -8.66 10.20 3.72
N LEU A 238 -8.20 11.45 3.63
CA LEU A 238 -8.90 12.61 4.22
C LEU A 238 -10.26 12.86 3.56
N SER A 239 -10.38 12.65 2.25
CA SER A 239 -11.62 12.84 1.53
C SER A 239 -12.63 11.69 1.68
N ALA A 240 -12.17 10.48 2.00
CA ALA A 240 -13.00 9.27 2.05
C ALA A 240 -14.23 9.41 2.98
N GLY A 241 -14.01 9.94 4.19
CA GLY A 241 -15.09 10.18 5.15
C GLY A 241 -16.10 11.19 4.62
N TRP A 242 -15.62 12.30 4.04
CA TRP A 242 -16.52 13.31 3.45
C TRP A 242 -17.35 12.73 2.31
N PHE A 243 -16.76 11.91 1.44
CA PHE A 243 -17.49 11.28 0.34
C PHE A 243 -18.58 10.33 0.84
N VAL A 244 -18.29 9.48 1.81
CA VAL A 244 -19.25 8.49 2.30
C VAL A 244 -20.40 9.14 3.05
N PHE A 245 -20.16 10.23 3.80
CA PHE A 245 -21.20 10.93 4.55
C PHE A 245 -22.06 11.85 3.69
N ASN A 246 -21.52 12.48 2.65
CA ASN A 246 -22.27 13.44 1.82
C ASN A 246 -22.90 12.80 0.58
N PHE A 247 -22.44 11.64 0.15
CA PHE A 247 -23.00 10.95 -1.00
C PHE A 247 -23.50 9.56 -0.61
N SER A 248 -22.72 8.52 -0.80
CA SER A 248 -23.03 7.15 -0.38
C SER A 248 -21.80 6.26 -0.53
N TRP A 249 -21.92 5.01 -0.05
CA TRP A 249 -20.91 3.99 -0.28
C TRP A 249 -20.69 3.68 -1.77
N GLU A 250 -21.76 3.62 -2.56
CA GLU A 250 -21.70 3.35 -4.00
C GLU A 250 -20.94 4.45 -4.75
N VAL A 251 -21.10 5.71 -4.35
CA VAL A 251 -20.37 6.83 -4.95
C VAL A 251 -18.89 6.74 -4.64
N VAL A 252 -18.52 6.32 -3.42
CA VAL A 252 -17.10 6.03 -3.08
C VAL A 252 -16.53 4.98 -4.05
N LEU A 253 -17.25 3.88 -4.27
CA LEU A 253 -16.83 2.81 -5.18
C LEU A 253 -16.73 3.27 -6.64
N LEU A 254 -17.72 4.02 -7.13
CA LEU A 254 -17.74 4.47 -8.52
C LEU A 254 -16.69 5.55 -8.80
N SER A 255 -16.33 6.38 -7.83
CA SER A 255 -15.35 7.46 -8.02
C SER A 255 -13.93 6.98 -8.27
N VAL A 256 -13.58 5.74 -7.92
CA VAL A 256 -12.25 5.16 -8.24
C VAL A 256 -12.18 4.56 -9.66
N ILE A 257 -13.31 4.29 -10.30
CA ILE A 257 -13.39 3.64 -11.62
C ILE A 257 -12.59 4.40 -12.70
N PRO A 258 -12.71 5.74 -12.85
CA PRO A 258 -11.92 6.47 -13.84
C PRO A 258 -10.41 6.30 -13.65
N LEU A 259 -9.94 6.30 -12.39
CA LEU A 259 -8.54 6.09 -12.07
C LEU A 259 -8.07 4.67 -12.43
N LEU A 260 -8.91 3.66 -12.22
CA LEU A 260 -8.60 2.27 -12.59
C LEU A 260 -8.50 2.10 -14.11
N PHE A 261 -9.39 2.71 -14.90
CA PHE A 261 -9.28 2.71 -16.37
C PHE A 261 -8.04 3.45 -16.84
N PHE A 262 -7.70 4.58 -16.25
CA PHE A 262 -6.47 5.30 -16.56
C PHE A 262 -5.22 4.43 -16.28
N GLN A 263 -5.17 3.77 -15.15
CA GLN A 263 -4.07 2.85 -14.82
C GLN A 263 -4.02 1.65 -15.76
N LEU A 264 -5.17 1.07 -16.11
CA LEU A 264 -5.25 -0.02 -17.08
C LEU A 264 -4.69 0.41 -18.45
N PHE A 265 -5.06 1.61 -18.92
CA PHE A 265 -4.56 2.17 -20.19
C PHE A 265 -3.04 2.33 -20.16
N ILE A 266 -2.46 2.89 -19.10
CA ILE A 266 -1.00 3.04 -18.94
C ILE A 266 -0.30 1.67 -19.01
N LEU A 267 -0.84 0.66 -18.30
CA LEU A 267 -0.23 -0.67 -18.26
C LEU A 267 -0.34 -1.39 -19.62
N LEU A 268 -1.46 -1.26 -20.32
CA LEU A 268 -1.62 -1.84 -21.66
C LEU A 268 -0.72 -1.15 -22.69
N TRP A 269 -0.58 0.19 -22.62
CA TRP A 269 0.37 0.93 -23.43
C TRP A 269 1.81 0.46 -23.19
N TRP A 270 2.20 0.32 -21.93
CA TRP A 270 3.52 -0.18 -21.55
C TRP A 270 3.75 -1.62 -22.02
N PHE A 271 2.77 -2.49 -21.83
CA PHE A 271 2.84 -3.89 -22.24
C PHE A 271 3.06 -4.03 -23.77
N LYS A 272 2.36 -3.22 -24.57
CA LYS A 272 2.50 -3.23 -26.02
C LYS A 272 3.88 -2.79 -26.50
N ASN A 273 4.53 -1.86 -25.78
CA ASN A 273 5.80 -1.26 -26.23
C ASN A 273 7.05 -1.96 -25.65
N ASN A 274 6.89 -2.88 -24.68
CA ASN A 274 8.02 -3.52 -23.99
C ASN A 274 7.95 -5.07 -23.97
N ASN A 275 7.02 -5.66 -24.66
CA ASN A 275 6.96 -7.06 -25.04
C ASN A 275 6.85 -7.19 -26.55
#